data_b2a0abef2520e481bfe2e10d8da12b1a
#
_entry.id   b2a0abef2520e481bfe2e10d8da12b1a
#
_cell.length_a   1.000
_cell.length_b   1.000
_cell.length_c   1.000
_cell.angle_alpha   90.00
_cell.angle_beta   90.00
_cell.angle_gamma   90.00
#
_symmetry.space_group_name_H-M   'P 1'
#
loop_
_entity.id
_entity.type
_entity.pdbx_description
1 polymer ?
#
loop_
_entity_poly.entity_id
_entity_poly.type
_entity_poly.pdbx_seq_one_letter_code
_entity_poly.pdbx_strand_id
1 'polypeptide(L)'
;AAAAKAAGCQVCFDMNYRPSLWLPEAAGEFYRQVLPLVDVLVTSRSVSEEVLGYRGNDEALLQDYRRDFGCAIVCLTYREMDGLQRGSWRSLGLQGDRVYSGRRFEFEVVDQFGSGDAFFAGVLYGLLEKGDLRYALDFGDALCALAHTLEGDVATVSPQEVEALLAEGYSLVTRR
;
A
#
# COMPACT_ATOMS: atom_id res chain seq x y z
N ALA A 1 -17.43 -3.03 -8.71
CA ALA A 1 -16.37 -2.53 -9.62
C ALA A 1 -16.93 -2.26 -11.01
N ALA A 2 -17.53 -3.24 -11.73
CA ALA A 2 -17.98 -3.08 -13.13
C ALA A 2 -18.94 -1.89 -13.35
N ALA A 3 -19.95 -1.72 -12.49
CA ALA A 3 -20.88 -0.59 -12.58
C ALA A 3 -20.19 0.77 -12.35
N ALA A 4 -19.22 0.83 -11.44
CA ALA A 4 -18.43 2.04 -11.19
C ALA A 4 -17.58 2.41 -12.42
N LYS A 5 -16.91 1.42 -13.03
CA LYS A 5 -16.15 1.63 -14.28
C LYS A 5 -17.05 2.15 -15.40
N ALA A 6 -18.24 1.55 -15.59
CA ALA A 6 -19.20 1.98 -16.61
C ALA A 6 -19.71 3.42 -16.37
N ALA A 7 -19.72 3.87 -15.10
CA ALA A 7 -20.06 5.24 -14.70
C ALA A 7 -18.87 6.23 -14.77
N GLY A 8 -17.68 5.78 -15.24
CA GLY A 8 -16.49 6.62 -15.35
C GLY A 8 -15.74 6.84 -14.03
N CYS A 9 -16.04 6.06 -12.98
CA CYS A 9 -15.31 6.13 -11.71
C CYS A 9 -13.96 5.42 -11.83
N GLN A 10 -12.96 5.93 -11.10
CA GLN A 10 -11.75 5.17 -10.81
C GLN A 10 -12.05 4.09 -9.77
N VAL A 11 -11.56 2.89 -10.00
CA VAL A 11 -11.68 1.76 -9.08
C VAL A 11 -10.34 1.55 -8.40
N CYS A 12 -10.33 1.72 -7.08
CA CYS A 12 -9.17 1.50 -6.23
C CYS A 12 -9.36 0.23 -5.42
N PHE A 13 -8.34 -0.61 -5.31
CA PHE A 13 -8.45 -1.91 -4.70
C PHE A 13 -7.17 -2.28 -3.91
N ASP A 14 -7.36 -2.69 -2.65
CA ASP A 14 -6.34 -3.38 -1.86
C ASP A 14 -6.62 -4.88 -1.88
N MET A 15 -5.66 -5.70 -2.32
CA MET A 15 -5.83 -7.16 -2.35
C MET A 15 -6.05 -7.75 -0.97
N ASN A 16 -5.45 -7.17 0.05
CA ASN A 16 -5.68 -7.46 1.47
C ASN A 16 -5.88 -8.97 1.78
N TYR A 17 -5.09 -9.83 1.16
CA TYR A 17 -5.20 -11.28 1.26
C TYR A 17 -4.98 -11.75 2.71
N ARG A 18 -5.84 -12.66 3.15
CA ARG A 18 -5.79 -13.27 4.48
C ARG A 18 -5.80 -14.79 4.33
N PRO A 19 -4.69 -15.51 4.57
CA PRO A 19 -4.62 -16.97 4.47
C PRO A 19 -5.62 -17.71 5.37
N SER A 20 -6.06 -17.07 6.46
CA SER A 20 -7.06 -17.62 7.38
C SER A 20 -8.49 -17.63 6.82
N LEU A 21 -8.77 -16.90 5.76
CA LEU A 21 -10.12 -16.75 5.20
C LEU A 21 -10.33 -17.62 3.95
N TRP A 22 -9.31 -17.82 3.14
CA TRP A 22 -9.41 -18.57 1.90
C TRP A 22 -8.04 -19.04 1.39
N LEU A 23 -8.07 -20.05 0.53
CA LEU A 23 -6.87 -20.62 -0.07
C LEU A 23 -6.30 -19.70 -1.16
N PRO A 24 -4.97 -19.71 -1.38
CA PRO A 24 -4.33 -18.89 -2.41
C PRO A 24 -4.92 -19.10 -3.82
N GLU A 25 -5.30 -20.34 -4.17
CA GLU A 25 -5.87 -20.67 -5.46
C GLU A 25 -7.21 -19.98 -5.68
N ALA A 26 -8.11 -20.08 -4.69
CA ALA A 26 -9.42 -19.43 -4.74
C ALA A 26 -9.31 -17.90 -4.76
N ALA A 27 -8.37 -17.35 -3.98
CA ALA A 27 -8.06 -15.92 -4.00
C ALA A 27 -7.54 -15.50 -5.38
N GLY A 28 -6.63 -16.27 -5.96
CA GLY A 28 -6.06 -16.02 -7.29
C GLY A 28 -7.10 -16.03 -8.40
N GLU A 29 -8.05 -16.96 -8.37
CA GLU A 29 -9.17 -16.99 -9.31
C GLU A 29 -10.04 -15.74 -9.21
N PHE A 30 -10.36 -15.31 -7.99
CA PHE A 30 -11.14 -14.10 -7.73
C PHE A 30 -10.38 -12.85 -8.20
N TYR A 31 -9.11 -12.72 -7.84
CA TYR A 31 -8.33 -11.53 -8.23
C TYR A 31 -8.17 -11.41 -9.74
N ARG A 32 -7.96 -12.51 -10.47
CA ARG A 32 -7.91 -12.47 -11.95
C ARG A 32 -9.21 -11.97 -12.59
N GLN A 33 -10.36 -12.11 -11.91
CA GLN A 33 -11.63 -11.56 -12.38
C GLN A 33 -11.82 -10.08 -12.04
N VAL A 34 -11.30 -9.62 -10.89
CA VAL A 34 -11.51 -8.25 -10.40
C VAL A 34 -10.45 -7.28 -10.90
N LEU A 35 -9.18 -7.70 -10.94
CA LEU A 35 -8.05 -6.82 -11.28
C LEU A 35 -8.15 -6.14 -12.65
N PRO A 36 -8.75 -6.72 -13.71
CA PRO A 36 -8.99 -5.99 -14.96
C PRO A 36 -9.91 -4.77 -14.82
N LEU A 37 -10.62 -4.65 -13.70
CA LEU A 37 -11.49 -3.51 -13.41
C LEU A 37 -10.82 -2.44 -12.53
N VAL A 38 -9.58 -2.68 -12.09
CA VAL A 38 -8.88 -1.85 -11.10
C VAL A 38 -7.95 -0.85 -11.78
N ASP A 39 -8.05 0.41 -11.39
CA ASP A 39 -7.17 1.49 -11.85
C ASP A 39 -5.98 1.68 -10.90
N VAL A 40 -6.23 1.67 -9.58
CA VAL A 40 -5.23 1.83 -8.54
C VAL A 40 -5.22 0.58 -7.67
N LEU A 41 -4.12 -0.14 -7.69
CA LEU A 41 -3.93 -1.39 -6.96
C LEU A 41 -2.92 -1.19 -5.82
N VAL A 42 -3.26 -1.67 -4.63
CA VAL A 42 -2.32 -1.88 -3.54
C VAL A 42 -2.22 -3.36 -3.25
N THR A 43 -1.01 -3.85 -3.09
CA THR A 43 -0.72 -5.25 -2.76
C THR A 43 0.63 -5.35 -2.05
N SER A 44 1.02 -6.55 -1.63
CA SER A 44 2.35 -6.83 -1.11
C SER A 44 3.11 -7.79 -2.02
N ARG A 45 4.43 -7.81 -1.86
CA ARG A 45 5.26 -8.78 -2.58
C ARG A 45 4.84 -10.23 -2.28
N SER A 46 4.60 -10.55 -1.01
CA SER A 46 4.20 -11.90 -0.59
C SER A 46 2.89 -12.35 -1.25
N VAL A 47 1.89 -11.48 -1.31
CA VAL A 47 0.61 -11.77 -1.98
C VAL A 47 0.80 -11.96 -3.48
N SER A 48 1.63 -11.15 -4.12
CA SER A 48 1.95 -11.29 -5.55
C SER A 48 2.58 -12.67 -5.86
N GLU A 49 3.50 -13.11 -5.00
CA GLU A 49 4.19 -14.38 -5.16
C GLU A 49 3.33 -15.60 -4.79
N GLU A 50 2.60 -15.51 -3.68
CA GLU A 50 1.81 -16.61 -3.13
C GLU A 50 0.52 -16.86 -3.91
N VAL A 51 -0.20 -15.79 -4.27
CA VAL A 51 -1.55 -15.88 -4.82
C VAL A 51 -1.56 -15.84 -6.34
N LEU A 52 -0.74 -14.99 -6.97
CA LEU A 52 -0.70 -14.85 -8.42
C LEU A 52 0.46 -15.64 -9.06
N GLY A 53 1.41 -16.08 -8.26
CA GLY A 53 2.57 -16.86 -8.73
C GLY A 53 3.64 -16.01 -9.42
N TYR A 54 3.59 -14.68 -9.27
CA TYR A 54 4.57 -13.78 -9.85
C TYR A 54 5.96 -14.00 -9.25
N ARG A 55 6.99 -13.81 -10.07
CA ARG A 55 8.40 -14.00 -9.68
C ARG A 55 9.25 -12.91 -10.31
N GLY A 56 10.36 -12.60 -9.66
CA GLY A 56 11.31 -11.61 -10.17
C GLY A 56 11.65 -10.52 -9.15
N ASN A 57 12.23 -9.43 -9.62
CA ASN A 57 12.46 -8.26 -8.79
C ASN A 57 11.18 -7.42 -8.66
N ASP A 58 11.21 -6.41 -7.79
CA ASP A 58 10.05 -5.57 -7.49
C ASP A 58 9.50 -4.85 -8.73
N GLU A 59 10.39 -4.39 -9.60
CA GLU A 59 10.00 -3.73 -10.86
C GLU A 59 9.27 -4.69 -11.79
N ALA A 60 9.74 -5.94 -11.91
CA ALA A 60 9.07 -6.96 -12.71
C ALA A 60 7.66 -7.25 -12.18
N LEU A 61 7.50 -7.38 -10.86
CA LEU A 61 6.19 -7.60 -10.25
C LEU A 61 5.21 -6.45 -10.54
N LEU A 62 5.67 -5.21 -10.40
CA LEU A 62 4.86 -4.03 -10.73
C LEU A 62 4.42 -4.02 -12.21
N GLN A 63 5.35 -4.35 -13.11
CA GLN A 63 5.06 -4.42 -14.55
C GLN A 63 4.12 -5.58 -14.90
N ASP A 64 4.22 -6.73 -14.21
CA ASP A 64 3.33 -7.86 -14.42
C ASP A 64 1.86 -7.49 -14.17
N TYR A 65 1.55 -6.77 -13.08
CA TYR A 65 0.18 -6.29 -12.82
C TYR A 65 -0.33 -5.35 -13.91
N ARG A 66 0.52 -4.46 -14.40
CA ARG A 66 0.14 -3.55 -15.49
C ARG A 66 -0.07 -4.28 -16.81
N ARG A 67 0.82 -5.21 -17.14
CA ARG A 67 0.74 -6.01 -18.38
C ARG A 67 -0.48 -6.91 -18.39
N ASP A 68 -0.74 -7.61 -17.27
CA ASP A 68 -1.74 -8.67 -17.21
C ASP A 68 -3.16 -8.14 -16.94
N PHE A 69 -3.28 -7.00 -16.22
CA PHE A 69 -4.57 -6.47 -15.79
C PHE A 69 -4.84 -5.03 -16.21
N GLY A 70 -3.84 -4.30 -16.69
CA GLY A 70 -4.02 -2.92 -17.16
C GLY A 70 -4.13 -1.90 -16.04
N CYS A 71 -3.72 -2.21 -14.80
CA CYS A 71 -3.73 -1.28 -13.69
C CYS A 71 -2.90 -0.03 -14.02
N ALA A 72 -3.49 1.15 -13.88
CA ALA A 72 -2.82 2.43 -14.18
C ALA A 72 -1.75 2.78 -13.13
N ILE A 73 -2.04 2.45 -11.88
CA ILE A 73 -1.14 2.60 -10.72
C ILE A 73 -1.10 1.28 -9.96
N VAL A 74 0.10 0.82 -9.62
CA VAL A 74 0.32 -0.37 -8.78
C VAL A 74 1.26 0.01 -7.65
N CYS A 75 0.88 -0.28 -6.41
CA CYS A 75 1.71 -0.07 -5.21
C CYS A 75 2.05 -1.42 -4.57
N LEU A 76 3.34 -1.65 -4.31
CA LEU A 76 3.84 -2.77 -3.50
C LEU A 76 4.25 -2.26 -2.13
N THR A 77 3.77 -2.92 -1.09
CA THR A 77 4.08 -2.59 0.30
C THR A 77 5.05 -3.59 0.92
N TYR A 78 5.89 -3.10 1.81
CA TYR A 78 6.88 -3.86 2.55
C TYR A 78 6.81 -3.50 4.02
N ARG A 79 6.50 -4.49 4.84
CA ARG A 79 6.57 -4.38 6.29
C ARG A 79 7.61 -5.37 6.80
N GLU A 80 8.57 -4.87 7.57
CA GLU A 80 9.58 -5.67 8.24
C GLU A 80 9.39 -5.47 9.75
N MET A 81 9.44 -6.56 10.51
CA MET A 81 9.30 -6.54 11.96
C MET A 81 10.60 -7.02 12.61
N ASP A 82 11.10 -6.26 13.58
CA ASP A 82 12.19 -6.64 14.45
C ASP A 82 11.60 -6.96 15.84
N GLY A 83 11.23 -8.23 16.03
CA GLY A 83 10.46 -8.68 17.17
C GLY A 83 9.00 -8.21 17.15
N LEU A 84 8.44 -7.97 18.37
CA LEU A 84 7.02 -7.60 18.53
C LEU A 84 6.79 -6.09 18.62
N GLN A 85 7.83 -5.31 18.90
CA GLN A 85 7.69 -3.91 19.29
C GLN A 85 8.29 -2.91 18.28
N ARG A 86 9.04 -3.38 17.29
CA ARG A 86 9.66 -2.50 16.31
C ARG A 86 9.38 -2.99 14.91
N GLY A 87 9.15 -2.05 14.02
CA GLY A 87 8.96 -2.35 12.63
C GLY A 87 9.46 -1.25 11.72
N SER A 88 9.47 -1.56 10.44
CA SER A 88 9.64 -0.57 9.39
C SER A 88 8.66 -0.82 8.27
N TRP A 89 8.33 0.25 7.59
CA TRP A 89 7.44 0.26 6.44
C TRP A 89 8.05 1.08 5.30
N ARG A 90 7.85 0.62 4.09
CA ARG A 90 8.13 1.34 2.86
C ARG A 90 7.23 0.85 1.74
N SER A 91 7.12 1.62 0.68
CA SER A 91 6.41 1.23 -0.53
C SER A 91 7.19 1.49 -1.81
N LEU A 92 6.77 0.82 -2.88
CA LEU A 92 7.13 1.12 -4.26
C LEU A 92 5.85 1.31 -5.06
N GLY A 93 5.88 2.17 -6.08
CA GLY A 93 4.73 2.36 -6.96
C GLY A 93 5.15 2.49 -8.42
N LEU A 94 4.30 1.98 -9.31
CA LEU A 94 4.41 2.12 -10.75
C LEU A 94 3.29 3.01 -11.27
N GLN A 95 3.63 4.02 -12.06
CA GLN A 95 2.69 4.79 -12.88
C GLN A 95 3.29 5.04 -14.26
N GLY A 96 2.56 4.66 -15.29
CA GLY A 96 3.16 4.60 -16.61
C GLY A 96 4.35 3.62 -16.63
N ASP A 97 5.47 4.00 -17.22
CA ASP A 97 6.70 3.20 -17.25
C ASP A 97 7.66 3.56 -16.11
N ARG A 98 7.23 4.35 -15.14
CA ARG A 98 8.09 4.92 -14.12
C ARG A 98 7.81 4.31 -12.76
N VAL A 99 8.87 3.79 -12.12
CA VAL A 99 8.85 3.29 -10.75
C VAL A 99 9.26 4.40 -9.80
N TYR A 100 8.52 4.53 -8.72
CA TYR A 100 8.75 5.46 -7.61
C TYR A 100 8.97 4.68 -6.33
N SER A 101 9.89 5.15 -5.50
CA SER A 101 10.07 4.64 -4.14
C SER A 101 9.47 5.61 -3.15
N GLY A 102 8.60 5.14 -2.28
CA GLY A 102 8.19 5.88 -1.11
C GLY A 102 9.29 5.94 -0.06
N ARG A 103 9.03 6.65 1.04
CA ARG A 103 9.96 6.77 2.16
C ARG A 103 9.88 5.56 3.06
N ARG A 104 11.03 5.17 3.64
CA ARG A 104 11.09 4.19 4.71
C ARG A 104 10.93 4.89 6.06
N PHE A 105 10.00 4.38 6.87
CA PHE A 105 9.81 4.79 8.25
C PHE A 105 10.09 3.63 9.19
N GLU A 106 10.71 3.94 10.33
CA GLU A 106 10.89 3.01 11.45
C GLU A 106 9.99 3.48 12.59
N PHE A 107 9.33 2.55 13.28
CA PHE A 107 8.36 2.85 14.33
C PHE A 107 8.40 1.83 15.46
N GLU A 108 7.97 2.26 16.65
CA GLU A 108 7.60 1.38 17.75
C GLU A 108 6.12 1.03 17.63
N VAL A 109 5.79 -0.26 17.73
CA VAL A 109 4.44 -0.76 17.51
C VAL A 109 3.64 -0.69 18.79
N VAL A 110 2.55 0.05 18.76
CA VAL A 110 1.47 0.03 19.76
C VAL A 110 0.37 -0.91 19.29
N ASP A 111 -0.09 -0.76 18.04
CA ASP A 111 -1.05 -1.64 17.39
C ASP A 111 -0.66 -1.89 15.92
N GLN A 112 -1.12 -3.01 15.36
CA GLN A 112 -0.85 -3.36 13.96
C GLN A 112 -2.09 -3.29 13.07
N PHE A 113 -3.27 -3.19 13.68
CA PHE A 113 -4.52 -3.16 12.95
C PHE A 113 -4.71 -1.84 12.20
N GLY A 114 -5.35 -1.89 11.04
CA GLY A 114 -5.65 -0.71 10.23
C GLY A 114 -4.46 -0.02 9.54
N SER A 115 -3.22 -0.44 9.80
CA SER A 115 -2.03 0.22 9.22
C SER A 115 -1.96 0.11 7.68
N GLY A 116 -2.38 -1.03 7.12
CA GLY A 116 -2.52 -1.20 5.66
C GLY A 116 -3.59 -0.29 5.08
N ASP A 117 -4.75 -0.21 5.76
CA ASP A 117 -5.85 0.67 5.36
C ASP A 117 -5.43 2.14 5.44
N ALA A 118 -4.63 2.51 6.46
CA ALA A 118 -4.05 3.84 6.59
C ALA A 118 -3.09 4.17 5.43
N PHE A 119 -2.21 3.24 5.05
CA PHE A 119 -1.38 3.39 3.86
C PHE A 119 -2.23 3.66 2.62
N PHE A 120 -3.23 2.82 2.37
CA PHE A 120 -4.10 2.94 1.21
C PHE A 120 -4.86 4.27 1.20
N ALA A 121 -5.43 4.66 2.33
CA ALA A 121 -6.11 5.96 2.48
C ALA A 121 -5.15 7.13 2.20
N GLY A 122 -3.92 7.06 2.70
CA GLY A 122 -2.88 8.07 2.46
C GLY A 122 -2.47 8.17 0.99
N VAL A 123 -2.33 7.03 0.29
CA VAL A 123 -2.07 7.02 -1.15
C VAL A 123 -3.21 7.68 -1.91
N LEU A 124 -4.47 7.34 -1.61
CA LEU A 124 -5.64 7.93 -2.26
C LEU A 124 -5.73 9.43 -1.99
N TYR A 125 -5.50 9.86 -0.75
CA TYR A 125 -5.44 11.27 -0.39
C TYR A 125 -4.39 12.01 -1.22
N GLY A 126 -3.16 11.50 -1.28
CA GLY A 126 -2.07 12.15 -2.02
C GLY A 126 -2.34 12.23 -3.52
N LEU A 127 -2.93 11.20 -4.12
CA LEU A 127 -3.34 11.21 -5.53
C LEU A 127 -4.43 12.25 -5.80
N LEU A 128 -5.42 12.37 -4.92
CA LEU A 128 -6.51 13.34 -5.06
C LEU A 128 -6.02 14.79 -4.87
N GLU A 129 -5.13 15.02 -3.90
CA GLU A 129 -4.64 16.37 -3.58
C GLU A 129 -3.60 16.90 -4.57
N LYS A 130 -2.67 16.05 -5.02
CA LYS A 130 -1.51 16.47 -5.82
C LYS A 130 -1.44 15.83 -7.21
N GLY A 131 -2.13 14.70 -7.44
CA GLY A 131 -1.99 13.95 -8.68
C GLY A 131 -0.59 13.37 -8.91
N ASP A 132 0.24 13.29 -7.87
CA ASP A 132 1.63 12.88 -7.92
C ASP A 132 1.84 11.59 -7.12
N LEU A 133 2.24 10.51 -7.79
CA LEU A 133 2.39 9.21 -7.14
C LEU A 133 3.54 9.21 -6.11
N ARG A 134 4.61 9.94 -6.34
CA ARG A 134 5.72 10.02 -5.40
C ARG A 134 5.26 10.60 -4.06
N TYR A 135 4.56 11.73 -4.13
CA TYR A 135 3.98 12.34 -2.94
C TYR A 135 2.96 11.41 -2.26
N ALA A 136 2.10 10.76 -3.05
CA ALA A 136 1.09 9.84 -2.53
C ALA A 136 1.70 8.66 -1.76
N LEU A 137 2.79 8.07 -2.28
CA LEU A 137 3.53 7.01 -1.58
C LEU A 137 4.15 7.52 -0.28
N ASP A 138 4.85 8.66 -0.34
CA ASP A 138 5.48 9.25 0.84
C ASP A 138 4.43 9.56 1.93
N PHE A 139 3.27 10.10 1.55
CA PHE A 139 2.17 10.39 2.47
C PHE A 139 1.55 9.11 3.06
N GLY A 140 1.31 8.10 2.22
CA GLY A 140 0.80 6.80 2.65
C GLY A 140 1.75 6.08 3.61
N ASP A 141 3.06 6.08 3.30
CA ASP A 141 4.09 5.48 4.15
C ASP A 141 4.16 6.16 5.52
N ALA A 142 4.08 7.50 5.56
CA ALA A 142 4.08 8.27 6.80
C ALA A 142 2.80 8.01 7.63
N LEU A 143 1.62 8.01 6.99
CA LEU A 143 0.35 7.74 7.67
C LEU A 143 0.31 6.31 8.22
N CYS A 144 0.81 5.33 7.47
CA CYS A 144 0.94 3.96 7.95
C CYS A 144 1.86 3.85 9.17
N ALA A 145 3.00 4.54 9.14
CA ALA A 145 3.93 4.54 10.28
C ALA A 145 3.30 5.17 11.53
N LEU A 146 2.58 6.28 11.38
CA LEU A 146 1.82 6.90 12.48
C LEU A 146 0.74 5.96 13.01
N ALA A 147 0.00 5.27 12.13
CA ALA A 147 -1.04 4.32 12.54
C ALA A 147 -0.49 3.22 13.46
N HIS A 148 0.73 2.72 13.21
CA HIS A 148 1.36 1.73 14.08
C HIS A 148 1.65 2.24 15.50
N THR A 149 1.72 3.56 15.72
CA THR A 149 1.97 4.18 17.04
C THR A 149 0.70 4.53 17.81
N LEU A 150 -0.46 4.21 17.28
CA LEU A 150 -1.77 4.48 17.88
C LEU A 150 -2.46 3.18 18.30
N GLU A 151 -3.36 3.27 19.29
CA GLU A 151 -4.24 2.17 19.65
C GLU A 151 -5.45 2.11 18.70
N GLY A 152 -5.84 0.89 18.30
CA GLY A 152 -7.03 0.64 17.48
C GLY A 152 -6.73 0.58 15.99
N ASP A 153 -7.78 0.42 15.20
CA ASP A 153 -7.72 0.14 13.77
C ASP A 153 -7.96 1.37 12.88
N VAL A 154 -8.21 2.52 13.48
CA VAL A 154 -8.44 3.80 12.77
C VAL A 154 -7.34 4.80 13.11
N ALA A 155 -6.61 5.23 12.07
CA ALA A 155 -5.60 6.27 12.22
C ALA A 155 -6.28 7.64 12.44
N THR A 156 -6.29 8.11 13.70
CA THR A 156 -6.88 9.40 14.09
C THR A 156 -5.85 10.53 14.02
N VAL A 157 -5.20 10.68 12.86
CA VAL A 157 -4.21 11.72 12.59
C VAL A 157 -4.70 12.67 11.52
N SER A 158 -4.33 13.93 11.65
CA SER A 158 -4.64 14.97 10.65
C SER A 158 -3.62 14.95 9.50
N PRO A 159 -3.98 15.45 8.32
CA PRO A 159 -3.01 15.62 7.23
C PRO A 159 -1.79 16.47 7.63
N GLN A 160 -1.98 17.46 8.51
CA GLN A 160 -0.90 18.32 8.99
C GLN A 160 0.13 17.57 9.83
N GLU A 161 -0.28 16.58 10.63
CA GLU A 161 0.64 15.72 11.39
C GLU A 161 1.45 14.81 10.46
N VAL A 162 0.82 14.28 9.39
CA VAL A 162 1.53 13.51 8.37
C VAL A 162 2.55 14.37 7.64
N GLU A 163 2.16 15.58 7.24
CA GLU A 163 3.06 16.54 6.57
C GLU A 163 4.24 16.97 7.48
N ALA A 164 3.99 17.16 8.77
CA ALA A 164 5.04 17.44 9.74
C ALA A 164 6.07 16.31 9.79
N LEU A 165 5.62 15.04 9.86
CA LEU A 165 6.51 13.88 9.82
C LEU A 165 7.32 13.82 8.50
N LEU A 166 6.69 14.15 7.37
CA LEU A 166 7.36 14.21 6.07
C LEU A 166 8.43 15.31 6.01
N ALA A 167 8.15 16.48 6.60
CA ALA A 167 9.08 17.60 6.61
C ALA A 167 10.28 17.35 7.52
N GLU A 168 10.07 16.74 8.66
CA GLU A 168 11.09 16.53 9.69
C GLU A 168 11.96 15.31 9.46
N GLY A 169 11.44 14.31 8.72
CA GLY A 169 12.18 13.09 8.36
C GLY A 169 12.54 12.20 9.54
N TYR A 170 11.73 12.18 10.60
CA TYR A 170 12.01 11.45 11.83
C TYR A 170 11.71 9.94 11.74
N SER A 171 12.53 9.18 12.49
CA SER A 171 12.20 7.86 12.97
C SER A 171 11.23 8.00 14.16
N LEU A 172 10.10 7.29 14.12
CA LEU A 172 9.14 7.19 15.24
C LEU A 172 9.61 6.20 16.32
N VAL A 173 10.92 6.01 16.43
CA VAL A 173 11.59 5.17 17.43
C VAL A 173 12.27 6.07 18.43
N THR A 174 11.95 5.91 19.70
CA THR A 174 12.64 6.62 20.78
C THR A 174 14.10 6.16 20.83
N ARG A 175 15.04 7.05 20.51
CA ARG A 175 16.48 6.80 20.74
C ARG A 175 16.74 6.92 22.24
N ARG A 176 16.98 5.79 22.89
CA ARG A 176 17.51 5.72 24.28
C ARG A 176 19.02 5.80 24.25
#